data_5f00e8171dee4732747dd9dceceb95bd
#
_entry.id   5f00e8171dee4732747dd9dceceb95bd
#
_cell.length_a   1.000
_cell.length_b   1.000
_cell.length_c   1.000
_cell.angle_alpha   90.00
_cell.angle_beta   90.00
_cell.angle_gamma   90.00
#
_symmetry.space_group_name_H-M   'P 1'
#
loop_
_entity.id
_entity.type
_entity.pdbx_description
1 polymer ?
#
loop_
_entity_poly.entity_id
_entity_poly.type
_entity_poly.pdbx_seq_one_letter_code
_entity_poly.pdbx_strand_id
1 'polypeptide(L)'
;HGTPTCGELARDAGPVADADLEQPVVSLERVDEVVVSGRSHGGGFMPGAVKTAFMLVDIVPVGEVTPRVKREASTVLRSVYECDVTVHDDQPVPASAYDDTRDQHRAEDLIEVVSRVGSGEKNIGITPQDLYYRRRNYVFGLAYLNGSGSVISTHRLRTSSDGGVSTKPAIDVFADRVRKEVVHEVGHTLGLEHCDNSKCVMSFSPTVREVDVKEEHLCGTCSRLVR
;
A
#
# COMPACT_ATOMS: atom_id res chain seq x y z
N HIS A 1 38.67 28.33 -53.40
CA HIS A 1 37.39 28.42 -52.75
C HIS A 1 36.77 27.01 -52.67
N GLY A 2 37.01 26.30 -51.59
CA GLY A 2 36.47 24.98 -51.35
C GLY A 2 35.81 24.98 -49.96
N THR A 3 34.51 24.74 -49.93
CA THR A 3 33.75 24.48 -48.74
C THR A 3 33.97 23.05 -48.29
N PRO A 4 34.23 22.77 -47.01
CA PRO A 4 34.29 21.39 -46.53
C PRO A 4 32.87 20.88 -46.21
N THR A 5 32.58 19.69 -46.73
CA THR A 5 31.42 18.86 -46.47
C THR A 5 31.45 18.32 -45.06
N CYS A 6 30.31 18.38 -44.37
CA CYS A 6 30.06 17.82 -43.07
C CYS A 6 30.01 16.27 -43.18
N GLY A 7 30.99 15.57 -42.61
CA GLY A 7 31.05 14.12 -42.54
C GLY A 7 30.31 13.61 -41.33
N GLU A 8 29.52 12.59 -41.59
CA GLU A 8 28.79 11.69 -40.68
C GLU A 8 29.65 11.25 -39.49
N LEU A 9 29.09 11.36 -38.30
CA LEU A 9 29.43 10.53 -37.16
C LEU A 9 28.13 9.96 -36.59
N ALA A 10 27.66 8.88 -37.23
CA ALA A 10 26.74 7.95 -36.60
C ALA A 10 27.53 7.23 -35.50
N ARG A 11 27.18 7.44 -34.25
CA ARG A 11 27.60 6.59 -33.15
C ARG A 11 26.47 5.62 -32.85
N ASP A 12 26.74 4.36 -33.12
CA ASP A 12 25.98 3.19 -32.68
C ASP A 12 25.68 3.29 -31.20
N ALA A 13 24.40 3.47 -30.87
CA ALA A 13 23.85 3.12 -29.59
C ALA A 13 23.45 1.64 -29.67
N GLY A 14 24.32 0.76 -29.22
CA GLY A 14 23.99 -0.65 -29.04
C GLY A 14 22.84 -0.82 -28.06
N PRO A 15 22.10 -1.94 -28.14
CA PRO A 15 20.96 -2.20 -27.28
C PRO A 15 21.42 -2.26 -25.82
N VAL A 16 20.79 -1.46 -24.97
CA VAL A 16 20.91 -1.58 -23.52
C VAL A 16 20.26 -2.91 -23.16
N ALA A 17 21.08 -3.88 -22.77
CA ALA A 17 20.61 -5.15 -22.28
C ALA A 17 19.72 -4.94 -21.06
N ASP A 18 18.51 -5.48 -21.12
CA ASP A 18 17.65 -5.71 -19.97
C ASP A 18 18.38 -6.65 -19.01
N ALA A 19 19.12 -6.08 -18.07
CA ALA A 19 19.77 -6.81 -17.01
C ALA A 19 18.78 -7.02 -15.87
N ASP A 20 18.31 -8.26 -15.74
CA ASP A 20 17.88 -8.94 -14.53
C ASP A 20 17.05 -8.14 -13.51
N LEU A 21 15.74 -8.13 -13.72
CA LEU A 21 14.74 -7.82 -12.69
C LEU A 21 14.28 -9.11 -11.96
N GLU A 22 15.20 -9.98 -11.59
CA GLU A 22 14.93 -10.96 -10.54
C GLU A 22 15.04 -10.25 -9.19
N GLN A 23 13.92 -9.77 -8.68
CA GLN A 23 13.84 -9.21 -7.34
C GLN A 23 13.67 -10.35 -6.34
N PRO A 24 14.57 -10.50 -5.35
CA PRO A 24 14.37 -11.46 -4.28
C PRO A 24 13.11 -11.08 -3.50
N VAL A 25 12.26 -12.08 -3.29
CA VAL A 25 11.16 -12.01 -2.32
C VAL A 25 11.79 -11.70 -0.96
N VAL A 26 11.68 -10.45 -0.51
CA VAL A 26 12.13 -10.07 0.83
C VAL A 26 11.06 -10.55 1.79
N SER A 27 11.28 -11.74 2.36
CA SER A 27 10.64 -12.11 3.62
C SER A 27 10.97 -11.01 4.63
N LEU A 28 9.95 -10.32 5.11
CA LEU A 28 10.08 -9.37 6.21
C LEU A 28 10.64 -10.14 7.40
N GLU A 29 11.89 -9.83 7.80
CA GLU A 29 12.50 -10.38 9.00
C GLU A 29 11.58 -10.15 10.20
N ARG A 30 11.35 -11.20 10.97
CA ARG A 30 10.61 -11.15 12.22
C ARG A 30 11.22 -10.10 13.13
N VAL A 31 10.40 -9.14 13.55
CA VAL A 31 10.72 -8.33 14.71
C VAL A 31 10.41 -9.19 15.92
N ASP A 32 11.43 -9.42 16.78
CA ASP A 32 11.35 -10.28 17.95
C ASP A 32 10.20 -9.86 18.87
N GLU A 33 9.38 -10.85 19.23
CA GLU A 33 8.23 -10.75 20.09
C GLU A 33 8.70 -10.50 21.54
N VAL A 34 8.48 -9.30 22.07
CA VAL A 34 8.61 -9.04 23.50
C VAL A 34 7.32 -9.50 24.18
N VAL A 35 7.33 -10.72 24.67
CA VAL A 35 6.25 -11.27 25.49
C VAL A 35 6.30 -10.64 26.88
N VAL A 36 5.39 -9.72 27.18
CA VAL A 36 5.14 -9.26 28.55
C VAL A 36 4.00 -10.09 29.13
N SER A 37 4.33 -11.01 30.01
CA SER A 37 3.35 -11.81 30.76
C SER A 37 2.69 -10.94 31.84
N GLY A 38 1.41 -10.58 31.66
CA GLY A 38 0.56 -9.94 32.66
C GLY A 38 -0.34 -10.94 33.38
N ARG A 39 -0.25 -11.00 34.72
CA ARG A 39 -1.03 -11.88 35.60
C ARG A 39 -2.52 -11.57 35.54
N SER A 40 -3.33 -12.63 35.44
CA SER A 40 -4.78 -12.61 35.55
C SER A 40 -5.23 -12.29 36.96
N HIS A 41 -6.15 -11.35 37.15
CA HIS A 41 -7.03 -11.25 38.31
C HIS A 41 -8.47 -11.50 37.83
N GLY A 42 -9.13 -12.46 38.45
CA GLY A 42 -10.49 -12.83 38.13
C GLY A 42 -11.52 -11.75 38.52
N GLY A 43 -12.51 -11.59 37.69
CA GLY A 43 -13.66 -10.74 37.93
C GLY A 43 -14.87 -11.30 37.19
N GLY A 44 -15.97 -11.42 37.90
CA GLY A 44 -17.17 -12.18 37.62
C GLY A 44 -17.83 -11.94 36.28
N PHE A 45 -18.35 -13.04 35.74
CA PHE A 45 -19.12 -13.15 34.52
C PHE A 45 -20.54 -12.60 34.73
N MET A 46 -20.88 -11.49 34.02
CA MET A 46 -22.24 -11.08 33.76
C MET A 46 -22.59 -11.38 32.29
N PRO A 47 -23.72 -12.04 31.98
CA PRO A 47 -24.14 -12.25 30.59
C PRO A 47 -24.77 -10.97 30.06
N GLY A 48 -23.95 -10.10 29.52
CA GLY A 48 -24.34 -8.95 28.71
C GLY A 48 -24.12 -9.26 27.24
N ALA A 49 -25.01 -8.80 26.36
CA ALA A 49 -25.02 -9.03 24.93
C ALA A 49 -23.61 -9.13 24.34
N VAL A 50 -23.33 -10.26 23.67
CA VAL A 50 -22.10 -10.44 22.89
C VAL A 50 -22.14 -9.42 21.75
N LYS A 51 -21.54 -8.25 21.98
CA LYS A 51 -21.07 -7.40 20.89
C LYS A 51 -19.98 -8.23 20.24
N THR A 52 -20.23 -8.80 19.08
CA THR A 52 -19.16 -9.22 18.18
C THR A 52 -18.30 -7.97 17.99
N ALA A 53 -17.12 -7.95 18.60
CA ALA A 53 -16.18 -6.87 18.41
C ALA A 53 -15.72 -6.96 16.96
N PHE A 54 -16.26 -6.09 16.11
CA PHE A 54 -15.75 -5.93 14.76
C PHE A 54 -14.35 -5.29 14.85
N MET A 55 -13.41 -5.80 14.07
CA MET A 55 -12.08 -5.21 13.92
C MET A 55 -12.22 -3.73 13.56
N LEU A 56 -11.49 -2.86 14.23
CA LEU A 56 -11.46 -1.42 13.93
C LEU A 56 -10.23 -1.11 13.06
N VAL A 57 -10.48 -0.52 11.90
CA VAL A 57 -9.42 0.00 11.01
C VAL A 57 -9.48 1.52 11.00
N ASP A 58 -8.38 2.17 11.35
CA ASP A 58 -8.25 3.62 11.25
C ASP A 58 -7.55 4.02 9.94
N ILE A 59 -8.18 4.92 9.18
CA ILE A 59 -7.60 5.58 8.02
C ILE A 59 -7.03 6.91 8.49
N VAL A 60 -5.72 7.09 8.35
CA VAL A 60 -4.98 8.30 8.71
C VAL A 60 -4.44 8.95 7.44
N PRO A 61 -5.09 9.99 6.90
CA PRO A 61 -4.56 10.72 5.75
C PRO A 61 -3.28 11.49 6.14
N VAL A 62 -2.22 11.39 5.35
CA VAL A 62 -0.95 12.12 5.56
C VAL A 62 -0.68 13.00 4.35
N GLY A 63 -0.80 14.31 4.51
CA GLY A 63 -0.91 15.29 3.45
C GLY A 63 -2.37 15.50 3.02
N GLU A 64 -2.58 16.29 1.98
CA GLU A 64 -3.92 16.61 1.47
C GLU A 64 -4.51 15.43 0.68
N VAL A 65 -5.37 14.66 1.32
CA VAL A 65 -6.06 13.52 0.70
C VAL A 65 -7.50 13.90 0.34
N THR A 66 -7.85 13.73 -0.93
CA THR A 66 -9.17 14.13 -1.41
C THR A 66 -10.31 13.35 -0.72
N PRO A 67 -11.49 13.97 -0.48
CA PRO A 67 -12.63 13.28 0.13
C PRO A 67 -13.06 12.02 -0.64
N ARG A 68 -12.88 11.99 -1.97
CA ARG A 68 -13.18 10.81 -2.79
C ARG A 68 -12.30 9.63 -2.38
N VAL A 69 -10.98 9.83 -2.28
CA VAL A 69 -10.03 8.77 -1.89
C VAL A 69 -10.38 8.22 -0.50
N LYS A 70 -10.67 9.09 0.46
CA LYS A 70 -11.07 8.68 1.82
C LYS A 70 -12.34 7.81 1.80
N ARG A 71 -13.35 8.19 1.00
CA ARG A 71 -14.59 7.40 0.86
C ARG A 71 -14.34 6.05 0.20
N GLU A 72 -13.59 6.01 -0.91
CA GLU A 72 -13.27 4.76 -1.61
C GLU A 72 -12.56 3.77 -0.68
N ALA A 73 -11.53 4.24 0.05
CA ALA A 73 -10.79 3.44 1.02
C ALA A 73 -11.71 2.91 2.14
N SER A 74 -12.51 3.79 2.74
CA SER A 74 -13.42 3.42 3.82
C SER A 74 -14.49 2.41 3.36
N THR A 75 -15.03 2.59 2.16
CA THR A 75 -16.07 1.71 1.62
C THR A 75 -15.52 0.32 1.33
N VAL A 76 -14.34 0.21 0.68
CA VAL A 76 -13.77 -1.08 0.32
C VAL A 76 -13.33 -1.88 1.55
N LEU A 77 -12.76 -1.23 2.57
CA LEU A 77 -12.36 -1.90 3.80
C LEU A 77 -13.55 -2.52 4.52
N ARG A 78 -14.65 -1.77 4.67
CA ARG A 78 -15.90 -2.30 5.25
C ARG A 78 -16.45 -3.48 4.46
N SER A 79 -16.38 -3.41 3.13
CA SER A 79 -16.91 -4.46 2.25
C SER A 79 -16.07 -5.73 2.27
N VAL A 80 -14.73 -5.63 2.28
CA VAL A 80 -13.83 -6.79 2.13
C VAL A 80 -13.55 -7.45 3.47
N TYR A 81 -13.34 -6.65 4.53
CA TYR A 81 -12.94 -7.16 5.84
C TYR A 81 -14.07 -7.17 6.88
N GLU A 82 -15.28 -6.71 6.49
CA GLU A 82 -16.43 -6.65 7.40
C GLU A 82 -16.12 -5.93 8.72
N CYS A 83 -15.31 -4.84 8.64
CA CYS A 83 -14.75 -4.11 9.77
C CYS A 83 -15.40 -2.74 9.97
N ASP A 84 -15.25 -2.18 11.17
CA ASP A 84 -15.53 -0.76 11.42
C ASP A 84 -14.35 0.09 10.92
N VAL A 85 -14.67 1.26 10.37
CA VAL A 85 -13.64 2.16 9.83
C VAL A 85 -13.85 3.58 10.37
N THR A 86 -12.79 4.13 10.99
CA THR A 86 -12.68 5.55 11.35
C THR A 86 -11.78 6.26 10.34
N VAL A 87 -12.16 7.46 9.94
CA VAL A 87 -11.31 8.32 9.10
C VAL A 87 -10.90 9.53 9.92
N HIS A 88 -9.59 9.67 10.13
CA HIS A 88 -9.01 10.80 10.88
C HIS A 88 -8.88 12.06 10.00
N ASP A 89 -8.61 13.18 10.65
CA ASP A 89 -8.26 14.43 9.98
C ASP A 89 -6.89 14.31 9.28
N ASP A 90 -6.64 15.14 8.27
CA ASP A 90 -5.39 15.17 7.52
C ASP A 90 -4.21 15.52 8.45
N GLN A 91 -3.20 14.67 8.46
CA GLN A 91 -1.96 14.86 9.21
C GLN A 91 -0.89 15.53 8.34
N PRO A 92 -0.02 16.34 8.91
CA PRO A 92 1.10 16.91 8.17
C PRO A 92 2.07 15.80 7.74
N VAL A 93 2.64 15.95 6.55
CA VAL A 93 3.74 15.09 6.09
C VAL A 93 4.98 15.41 6.90
N PRO A 94 5.64 14.44 7.56
CA PRO A 94 6.83 14.72 8.35
C PRO A 94 7.99 15.14 7.43
N ALA A 95 8.59 16.31 7.70
CA ALA A 95 9.70 16.82 6.90
C ALA A 95 10.92 15.87 6.92
N SER A 96 11.10 15.10 7.99
CA SER A 96 12.17 14.10 8.12
C SER A 96 12.03 12.92 7.17
N ALA A 97 10.83 12.66 6.65
CA ALA A 97 10.60 11.59 5.71
C ALA A 97 11.09 11.91 4.29
N TYR A 98 11.26 13.18 3.96
CA TYR A 98 11.63 13.61 2.63
C TYR A 98 13.11 13.37 2.35
N ASP A 99 13.39 12.73 1.24
CA ASP A 99 14.72 12.52 0.67
C ASP A 99 14.86 13.39 -0.60
N ASP A 100 15.65 14.46 -0.52
CA ASP A 100 15.84 15.44 -1.57
C ASP A 100 16.60 14.88 -2.80
N THR A 101 17.41 13.85 -2.59
CA THR A 101 18.15 13.19 -3.69
C THR A 101 17.24 12.30 -4.53
N ARG A 102 16.12 11.85 -3.98
CA ARG A 102 15.15 10.98 -4.62
C ARG A 102 13.87 11.71 -5.04
N ASP A 103 13.62 12.88 -4.49
CA ASP A 103 12.33 13.58 -4.57
C ASP A 103 11.16 12.67 -4.10
N GLN A 104 11.40 11.92 -3.04
CA GLN A 104 10.48 10.92 -2.50
C GLN A 104 10.46 10.96 -0.97
N HIS A 105 9.47 10.30 -0.38
CA HIS A 105 9.32 10.18 1.07
C HIS A 105 9.54 8.73 1.52
N ARG A 106 10.19 8.57 2.67
CA ARG A 106 10.41 7.25 3.28
C ARG A 106 9.11 6.71 3.86
N ALA A 107 8.69 5.54 3.39
CA ALA A 107 7.40 4.96 3.77
C ALA A 107 7.31 4.62 5.26
N GLU A 108 8.40 4.18 5.89
CA GLU A 108 8.43 3.85 7.32
C GLU A 108 8.11 5.04 8.20
N ASP A 109 8.64 6.23 7.86
CA ASP A 109 8.43 7.45 8.65
C ASP A 109 6.94 7.87 8.60
N LEU A 110 6.25 7.60 7.49
CA LEU A 110 4.81 7.82 7.40
C LEU A 110 4.02 6.81 8.24
N ILE A 111 4.43 5.53 8.27
CA ILE A 111 3.81 4.52 9.14
C ILE A 111 3.95 4.91 10.62
N GLU A 112 5.06 5.54 11.03
CA GLU A 112 5.19 6.04 12.39
C GLU A 112 4.17 7.14 12.74
N VAL A 113 3.87 8.04 11.80
CA VAL A 113 2.80 9.05 11.98
C VAL A 113 1.46 8.34 12.13
N VAL A 114 1.16 7.41 11.24
CA VAL A 114 -0.08 6.62 11.22
C VAL A 114 -0.28 5.88 12.55
N SER A 115 0.76 5.21 13.04
CA SER A 115 0.73 4.45 14.29
C SER A 115 0.59 5.33 15.54
N ARG A 116 0.98 6.59 15.49
CA ARG A 116 0.80 7.55 16.60
C ARG A 116 -0.60 8.15 16.66
N VAL A 117 -1.25 8.29 15.50
CA VAL A 117 -2.57 8.92 15.38
C VAL A 117 -3.69 7.89 15.47
N GLY A 118 -3.54 6.78 14.76
CA GLY A 118 -4.52 5.70 14.77
C GLY A 118 -4.50 4.94 16.10
N SER A 119 -5.69 4.58 16.56
CA SER A 119 -5.93 3.79 17.77
C SER A 119 -6.68 2.50 17.48
N GLY A 120 -6.99 2.23 16.22
CA GLY A 120 -7.60 1.00 15.74
C GLY A 120 -6.65 -0.20 15.86
N GLU A 121 -7.22 -1.40 15.74
CA GLU A 121 -6.42 -2.64 15.70
C GLU A 121 -5.48 -2.64 14.48
N LYS A 122 -5.94 -2.04 13.38
CA LYS A 122 -5.16 -1.82 12.16
C LYS A 122 -5.25 -0.35 11.74
N ASN A 123 -4.13 0.19 11.28
CA ASN A 123 -4.04 1.59 10.92
C ASN A 123 -3.43 1.69 9.52
N ILE A 124 -4.09 2.41 8.62
CA ILE A 124 -3.58 2.63 7.27
C ILE A 124 -3.45 4.10 6.96
N GLY A 125 -2.23 4.49 6.57
CA GLY A 125 -1.93 5.80 6.01
C GLY A 125 -2.31 5.89 4.54
N ILE A 126 -2.80 7.04 4.13
CA ILE A 126 -3.00 7.36 2.71
C ILE A 126 -2.29 8.68 2.44
N THR A 127 -1.40 8.71 1.44
CA THR A 127 -0.66 9.94 1.10
C THR A 127 -0.63 10.19 -0.41
N PRO A 128 -0.63 11.46 -0.86
CA PRO A 128 -0.36 11.82 -2.25
C PRO A 128 1.15 11.86 -2.57
N GLN A 129 2.02 11.71 -1.58
CA GLN A 129 3.47 11.74 -1.75
C GLN A 129 3.99 10.49 -2.45
N ASP A 130 5.05 10.62 -3.26
CA ASP A 130 5.76 9.47 -3.81
C ASP A 130 6.57 8.80 -2.71
N LEU A 131 6.46 7.46 -2.59
CA LEU A 131 7.07 6.70 -1.52
C LEU A 131 8.19 5.80 -2.02
N TYR A 132 9.24 5.66 -1.20
CA TYR A 132 10.24 4.63 -1.36
C TYR A 132 10.45 3.83 -0.07
N TYR A 133 11.00 2.64 -0.22
CA TYR A 133 11.40 1.79 0.88
C TYR A 133 12.77 1.16 0.61
N ARG A 134 13.74 1.40 1.49
CA ARG A 134 15.12 0.90 1.37
C ARG A 134 15.76 1.22 0.00
N ARG A 135 16.15 0.17 -0.77
CA ARG A 135 16.80 0.31 -2.09
C ARG A 135 15.80 0.27 -3.27
N ARG A 136 14.50 0.14 -3.01
CA ARG A 136 13.50 0.13 -4.08
C ARG A 136 13.36 1.51 -4.69
N ASN A 137 13.11 1.56 -5.99
CA ASN A 137 12.92 2.83 -6.69
C ASN A 137 11.65 3.55 -6.23
N TYR A 138 10.61 2.80 -5.92
CA TYR A 138 9.36 3.27 -5.32
C TYR A 138 8.57 2.10 -4.73
N VAL A 139 7.54 2.43 -3.97
CA VAL A 139 6.52 1.49 -3.52
C VAL A 139 5.12 2.10 -3.68
N PHE A 140 4.13 1.29 -4.01
CA PHE A 140 2.72 1.70 -3.95
C PHE A 140 2.23 1.75 -2.51
N GLY A 141 2.71 0.85 -1.67
CA GLY A 141 2.43 0.79 -0.26
C GLY A 141 3.52 0.05 0.51
N LEU A 142 3.38 0.06 1.82
CA LEU A 142 4.20 -0.67 2.77
C LEU A 142 3.36 -1.05 3.97
N ALA A 143 3.47 -2.30 4.43
CA ALA A 143 2.83 -2.77 5.65
C ALA A 143 3.79 -3.62 6.46
N TYR A 144 3.60 -3.64 7.78
CA TYR A 144 4.25 -4.61 8.65
C TYR A 144 3.39 -5.89 8.73
N LEU A 145 3.95 -7.00 8.26
CA LEU A 145 3.26 -8.29 8.26
C LEU A 145 2.89 -8.68 9.70
N ASN A 146 1.61 -9.01 9.92
CA ASN A 146 1.04 -9.22 11.26
C ASN A 146 1.15 -8.00 12.22
N GLY A 147 1.53 -6.84 11.70
CA GLY A 147 1.62 -5.60 12.47
C GLY A 147 0.30 -4.83 12.51
N SER A 148 0.36 -3.59 13.01
CA SER A 148 -0.82 -2.72 13.06
C SER A 148 -0.76 -1.56 12.06
N GLY A 149 0.41 -1.24 11.50
CA GLY A 149 0.62 -0.06 10.66
C GLY A 149 0.91 -0.41 9.20
N SER A 150 0.32 0.39 8.31
CA SER A 150 0.57 0.36 6.87
C SER A 150 0.40 1.74 6.25
N VAL A 151 0.86 1.93 5.02
CA VAL A 151 0.69 3.16 4.24
C VAL A 151 0.56 2.85 2.75
N ILE A 152 -0.26 3.61 2.04
CA ILE A 152 -0.29 3.63 0.57
C ILE A 152 0.03 5.01 0.03
N SER A 153 0.67 5.04 -1.15
CA SER A 153 0.87 6.23 -1.96
C SER A 153 -0.15 6.28 -3.11
N THR A 154 -0.83 7.39 -3.26
CA THR A 154 -1.68 7.62 -4.43
C THR A 154 -0.92 8.25 -5.60
N HIS A 155 0.35 8.60 -5.41
CA HIS A 155 1.15 9.33 -6.40
C HIS A 155 1.21 8.59 -7.74
N ARG A 156 1.78 7.37 -7.73
CA ARG A 156 1.98 6.57 -8.95
C ARG A 156 0.72 5.86 -9.43
N LEU A 157 -0.30 5.73 -8.59
CA LEU A 157 -1.59 5.18 -9.00
C LEU A 157 -2.35 6.08 -9.98
N ARG A 158 -1.97 7.36 -10.09
CA ARG A 158 -2.56 8.34 -11.03
C ARG A 158 -2.03 8.21 -12.46
N THR A 159 -0.92 7.52 -12.66
CA THR A 159 -0.36 7.33 -14.01
C THR A 159 -1.33 6.61 -14.92
N SER A 160 -1.36 7.03 -16.19
CA SER A 160 -2.09 6.27 -17.22
C SER A 160 -1.52 4.85 -17.24
N SER A 161 -2.38 3.82 -17.30
CA SER A 161 -1.91 2.46 -17.43
C SER A 161 -1.18 2.30 -18.75
N ASP A 162 -0.03 1.63 -18.74
CA ASP A 162 0.77 1.34 -19.91
C ASP A 162 0.10 0.36 -20.88
N GLY A 163 -1.14 -0.02 -20.63
CA GLY A 163 -1.81 -1.06 -21.38
C GLY A 163 -3.13 -0.72 -22.05
N GLY A 164 -3.72 0.45 -21.78
CA GLY A 164 -4.97 0.86 -22.42
C GLY A 164 -6.11 -0.16 -22.35
N VAL A 165 -6.04 -1.09 -21.38
CA VAL A 165 -6.97 -2.23 -21.28
C VAL A 165 -8.32 -1.80 -20.70
N SER A 166 -8.39 -0.65 -20.04
CA SER A 166 -9.63 -0.19 -19.42
C SER A 166 -10.33 0.83 -20.30
N THR A 167 -11.60 0.59 -20.59
CA THR A 167 -12.51 1.56 -21.22
C THR A 167 -13.10 2.53 -20.19
N LYS A 168 -12.78 2.38 -18.88
CA LYS A 168 -13.26 3.23 -17.81
C LYS A 168 -12.61 4.62 -17.86
N PRO A 169 -13.31 5.67 -17.42
CA PRO A 169 -12.71 6.98 -17.22
C PRO A 169 -11.47 6.90 -16.28
N ALA A 170 -10.44 7.68 -16.55
CA ALA A 170 -9.19 7.67 -15.76
C ALA A 170 -9.40 7.84 -14.25
N ILE A 171 -10.40 8.64 -13.87
CA ILE A 171 -10.76 8.86 -12.47
C ILE A 171 -11.33 7.59 -11.78
N ASP A 172 -11.98 6.72 -12.53
CA ASP A 172 -12.51 5.47 -11.99
C ASP A 172 -11.43 4.39 -11.95
N VAL A 173 -10.54 4.35 -12.95
CA VAL A 173 -9.34 3.50 -12.91
C VAL A 173 -8.47 3.85 -11.69
N PHE A 174 -8.26 5.13 -11.43
CA PHE A 174 -7.54 5.58 -10.23
C PHE A 174 -8.23 5.14 -8.92
N ALA A 175 -9.54 5.28 -8.85
CA ALA A 175 -10.30 4.84 -7.67
C ALA A 175 -10.22 3.32 -7.46
N ASP A 176 -10.30 2.52 -8.55
CA ASP A 176 -10.12 1.07 -8.51
C ASP A 176 -8.74 0.68 -7.93
N ARG A 177 -7.67 1.34 -8.39
CA ARG A 177 -6.31 1.11 -7.89
C ARG A 177 -6.16 1.46 -6.41
N VAL A 178 -6.71 2.59 -5.97
CA VAL A 178 -6.70 2.99 -4.56
C VAL A 178 -7.39 1.93 -3.70
N ARG A 179 -8.56 1.43 -4.10
CA ARG A 179 -9.27 0.37 -3.35
C ARG A 179 -8.42 -0.89 -3.24
N LYS A 180 -7.80 -1.32 -4.34
CA LYS A 180 -6.96 -2.53 -4.36
C LYS A 180 -5.74 -2.40 -3.45
N GLU A 181 -5.03 -1.28 -3.49
CA GLU A 181 -3.84 -1.09 -2.66
C GLU A 181 -4.20 -0.94 -1.17
N VAL A 182 -5.30 -0.27 -0.83
CA VAL A 182 -5.81 -0.20 0.55
C VAL A 182 -6.11 -1.60 1.10
N VAL A 183 -6.81 -2.44 0.34
CA VAL A 183 -7.10 -3.82 0.75
C VAL A 183 -5.81 -4.64 0.85
N HIS A 184 -4.88 -4.48 -0.09
CA HIS A 184 -3.61 -5.20 -0.12
C HIS A 184 -2.78 -4.92 1.14
N GLU A 185 -2.56 -3.66 1.47
CA GLU A 185 -1.72 -3.29 2.62
C GLU A 185 -2.37 -3.66 3.97
N VAL A 186 -3.68 -3.51 4.11
CA VAL A 186 -4.38 -4.00 5.31
C VAL A 186 -4.32 -5.52 5.39
N GLY A 187 -4.41 -6.23 4.26
CA GLY A 187 -4.23 -7.68 4.20
C GLY A 187 -2.88 -8.14 4.78
N HIS A 188 -1.79 -7.43 4.48
CA HIS A 188 -0.48 -7.71 5.08
C HIS A 188 -0.48 -7.51 6.60
N THR A 189 -1.15 -6.49 7.11
CA THR A 189 -1.25 -6.31 8.58
C THR A 189 -2.06 -7.42 9.25
N LEU A 190 -2.92 -8.12 8.50
CA LEU A 190 -3.66 -9.30 8.96
C LEU A 190 -2.89 -10.62 8.76
N GLY A 191 -1.63 -10.55 8.31
CA GLY A 191 -0.77 -11.71 8.13
C GLY A 191 -0.84 -12.37 6.75
N LEU A 192 -1.55 -11.80 5.81
CA LEU A 192 -1.56 -12.33 4.45
C LEU A 192 -0.25 -11.98 3.74
N GLU A 193 0.44 -12.99 3.26
CA GLU A 193 1.56 -12.84 2.33
C GLU A 193 1.07 -12.64 0.89
N HIS A 194 2.00 -12.39 -0.04
CA HIS A 194 1.65 -12.31 -1.45
C HIS A 194 1.05 -13.63 -1.95
N CYS A 195 0.03 -13.52 -2.79
CA CYS A 195 -0.71 -14.65 -3.34
C CYS A 195 -0.30 -14.92 -4.79
N ASP A 196 -0.07 -16.20 -5.13
CA ASP A 196 0.27 -16.61 -6.50
C ASP A 196 -0.89 -16.45 -7.50
N ASN A 197 -2.12 -16.31 -7.01
CA ASN A 197 -3.27 -16.02 -7.87
C ASN A 197 -3.24 -14.56 -8.32
N SER A 198 -2.89 -14.31 -9.58
CA SER A 198 -2.78 -12.98 -10.17
C SER A 198 -4.08 -12.15 -10.13
N LYS A 199 -5.22 -12.78 -9.91
CA LYS A 199 -6.52 -12.11 -9.73
C LYS A 199 -6.81 -11.73 -8.28
N CYS A 200 -6.09 -12.29 -7.33
CA CYS A 200 -6.27 -11.96 -5.92
C CYS A 200 -5.71 -10.56 -5.64
N VAL A 201 -6.40 -9.78 -4.80
CA VAL A 201 -5.90 -8.48 -4.37
C VAL A 201 -4.52 -8.58 -3.71
N MET A 202 -4.21 -9.71 -3.05
CA MET A 202 -2.91 -9.97 -2.42
C MET A 202 -1.81 -10.37 -3.40
N SER A 203 -2.03 -10.41 -4.72
CA SER A 203 -0.94 -10.69 -5.65
C SER A 203 0.05 -9.53 -5.71
N PHE A 204 1.35 -9.85 -5.87
CA PHE A 204 2.39 -8.85 -5.99
C PHE A 204 2.23 -8.00 -7.26
N SER A 205 2.41 -6.70 -7.14
CA SER A 205 2.21 -5.74 -8.24
C SER A 205 3.40 -4.79 -8.35
N PRO A 206 4.41 -5.08 -9.18
CA PRO A 206 5.56 -4.19 -9.39
C PRO A 206 5.20 -2.92 -10.17
N THR A 207 4.16 -2.94 -10.98
CA THR A 207 3.69 -1.80 -11.77
C THR A 207 2.16 -1.62 -11.67
N VAL A 208 1.64 -0.49 -12.13
CA VAL A 208 0.18 -0.26 -12.18
C VAL A 208 -0.56 -1.26 -13.07
N ARG A 209 0.14 -1.90 -14.02
CA ARG A 209 -0.45 -2.92 -14.89
C ARG A 209 -0.90 -4.15 -14.08
N GLU A 210 -0.07 -4.62 -13.17
CA GLU A 210 -0.43 -5.74 -12.28
C GLU A 210 -1.53 -5.31 -11.30
N VAL A 211 -1.51 -4.07 -10.81
CA VAL A 211 -2.63 -3.50 -10.02
C VAL A 211 -3.93 -3.52 -10.82
N ASP A 212 -3.89 -3.18 -12.10
CA ASP A 212 -5.08 -3.19 -12.96
C ASP A 212 -5.63 -4.61 -13.21
N VAL A 213 -4.76 -5.62 -13.27
CA VAL A 213 -5.11 -7.02 -13.54
C VAL A 213 -5.81 -7.69 -12.37
N LYS A 214 -5.40 -7.43 -11.12
CA LYS A 214 -6.00 -8.04 -9.93
C LYS A 214 -7.40 -7.47 -9.65
N GLU A 215 -8.21 -8.23 -8.95
CA GLU A 215 -9.52 -7.81 -8.43
C GLU A 215 -9.35 -7.08 -7.10
N GLU A 216 -10.41 -6.45 -6.59
CA GLU A 216 -10.37 -5.75 -5.28
C GLU A 216 -10.69 -6.69 -4.11
N HIS A 217 -10.84 -7.99 -4.36
CA HIS A 217 -11.26 -8.97 -3.37
C HIS A 217 -10.18 -10.02 -3.10
N LEU A 218 -10.24 -10.58 -1.90
CA LEU A 218 -9.45 -11.75 -1.53
C LEU A 218 -9.95 -12.97 -2.29
N CYS A 219 -9.04 -13.81 -2.79
CA CYS A 219 -9.44 -15.12 -3.30
C CYS A 219 -9.91 -16.03 -2.15
N GLY A 220 -10.55 -17.16 -2.50
CA GLY A 220 -11.10 -18.05 -1.50
C GLY A 220 -10.07 -18.61 -0.49
N THR A 221 -8.79 -18.72 -0.88
CA THR A 221 -7.72 -19.13 0.05
C THR A 221 -7.39 -18.01 1.03
N CYS A 222 -7.10 -16.80 0.55
CA CYS A 222 -6.77 -15.66 1.39
C CYS A 222 -7.94 -15.27 2.32
N SER A 223 -9.18 -15.31 1.82
CA SER A 223 -10.36 -15.02 2.63
C SER A 223 -10.55 -15.97 3.82
N ARG A 224 -10.11 -17.23 3.71
CA ARG A 224 -10.18 -18.17 4.83
C ARG A 224 -9.11 -17.95 5.91
N LEU A 225 -8.03 -17.25 5.58
CA LEU A 225 -6.93 -16.98 6.51
C LEU A 225 -7.19 -15.78 7.42
N VAL A 226 -8.14 -14.90 7.07
CA VAL A 226 -8.46 -13.68 7.83
C VAL A 226 -9.83 -13.71 8.53
N ARG A 227 -10.48 -14.89 8.52
CA ARG A 227 -11.77 -15.13 9.20
C ARG A 227 -11.62 -15.76 10.56
#